data_ab4b47ca5cee8222b9dc94c22b83047b
#
_entry.id   ab4b47ca5cee8222b9dc94c22b83047b
#
_cell.length_a   1.000
_cell.length_b   1.000
_cell.length_c   1.000
_cell.angle_alpha   90.00
_cell.angle_beta   90.00
_cell.angle_gamma   90.00
#
_symmetry.space_group_name_H-M   'P 1'
#
loop_
_entity.id
_entity.type
_entity.pdbx_description
1 polymer ?
#
loop_
_entity_poly.entity_id
_entity_poly.type
_entity_poly.pdbx_seq_one_letter_code
_entity_poly.pdbx_strand_id
1 'polypeptide(L)'
;LLEIKIMKDQLIKLFSSPKLFVYSLVWLMILVTIGTVSQKDIGLYASQQKYFSSYFFTFGFIPFPGGRIVLALMLINLVSMMFKQNLWKIKKLGVIIVHLGGVMLLVGAGLTAMFSSEGSMVIEEGSKSNTVDDYHITELAIINVSNANYDQYTIFGQPLFSSGNNLMHENLEFDITILDYMDNATLETIEGRSRIGFKGMLSNFNLVELDRDKDDMKNKPAIIFQVSGTFSDTDGIYGLIFG
;
A
#
# COMPACT_ATOMS: atom_id res chain seq x y z
N LEU A 1 -43.05 6.35 -4.93
CA LEU A 1 -42.58 6.77 -6.29
C LEU A 1 -42.28 8.28 -6.33
N LEU A 2 -43.20 9.16 -5.83
CA LEU A 2 -43.01 10.62 -5.80
C LEU A 2 -41.85 11.04 -4.93
N GLU A 3 -41.71 10.49 -3.72
CA GLU A 3 -40.62 10.79 -2.78
C GLU A 3 -39.24 10.39 -3.35
N ILE A 4 -39.15 9.22 -4.00
CA ILE A 4 -37.93 8.76 -4.67
C ILE A 4 -37.52 9.73 -5.77
N LYS A 5 -38.48 10.25 -6.53
CA LYS A 5 -38.22 11.22 -7.60
C LYS A 5 -37.71 12.55 -7.04
N ILE A 6 -38.34 13.06 -5.98
CA ILE A 6 -37.94 14.31 -5.30
C ILE A 6 -36.53 14.17 -4.73
N MET A 7 -36.22 13.06 -4.06
CA MET A 7 -34.89 12.78 -3.50
C MET A 7 -33.82 12.70 -4.60
N LYS A 8 -34.12 12.03 -5.72
CA LYS A 8 -33.23 11.96 -6.89
C LYS A 8 -32.92 13.34 -7.46
N ASP A 9 -33.95 14.18 -7.62
CA ASP A 9 -33.78 15.53 -8.16
C ASP A 9 -32.97 16.43 -7.23
N GLN A 10 -33.13 16.29 -5.92
CA GLN A 10 -32.34 17.00 -4.90
C GLN A 10 -30.88 16.55 -4.93
N LEU A 11 -30.61 15.24 -5.02
CA LEU A 11 -29.24 14.70 -5.11
C LEU A 11 -28.54 15.18 -6.39
N ILE A 12 -29.21 15.10 -7.54
CA ILE A 12 -28.66 15.62 -8.80
C ILE A 12 -28.36 17.11 -8.70
N LYS A 13 -29.26 17.90 -8.06
CA LYS A 13 -29.04 19.33 -7.87
C LYS A 13 -27.84 19.62 -6.98
N LEU A 14 -27.63 18.84 -5.93
CA LEU A 14 -26.49 18.96 -5.01
C LEU A 14 -25.19 18.61 -5.73
N PHE A 15 -25.11 17.40 -6.33
CA PHE A 15 -23.91 16.91 -6.99
C PHE A 15 -23.56 17.66 -8.28
N SER A 16 -24.51 18.31 -8.94
CA SER A 16 -24.25 19.15 -10.11
C SER A 16 -24.01 20.62 -9.78
N SER A 17 -23.64 20.95 -8.54
CA SER A 17 -23.36 22.31 -8.13
C SER A 17 -21.92 22.71 -8.47
N PRO A 18 -21.69 23.84 -9.18
CA PRO A 18 -20.33 24.36 -9.40
C PRO A 18 -19.60 24.69 -8.09
N LYS A 19 -20.35 25.05 -7.04
CA LYS A 19 -19.79 25.33 -5.71
C LYS A 19 -19.13 24.09 -5.10
N LEU A 20 -19.75 22.92 -5.28
CA LEU A 20 -19.17 21.65 -4.80
C LEU A 20 -17.80 21.38 -5.44
N PHE A 21 -17.67 21.61 -6.76
CA PHE A 21 -16.41 21.47 -7.46
C PHE A 21 -15.34 22.41 -6.91
N VAL A 22 -15.68 23.69 -6.73
CA VAL A 22 -14.74 24.69 -6.21
C VAL A 22 -14.29 24.34 -4.78
N TYR A 23 -15.21 23.94 -3.90
CA TYR A 23 -14.84 23.52 -2.54
C TYR A 23 -13.96 22.27 -2.54
N SER A 24 -14.27 21.28 -3.38
CA SER A 24 -13.42 20.09 -3.55
C SER A 24 -12.03 20.45 -4.07
N LEU A 25 -11.94 21.40 -5.00
CA LEU A 25 -10.65 21.88 -5.54
C LEU A 25 -9.83 22.60 -4.47
N VAL A 26 -10.44 23.50 -3.69
CA VAL A 26 -9.76 24.19 -2.58
C VAL A 26 -9.28 23.18 -1.54
N TRP A 27 -10.10 22.17 -1.21
CA TRP A 27 -9.70 21.12 -0.29
C TRP A 27 -8.54 20.28 -0.84
N LEU A 28 -8.56 19.95 -2.14
CA LEU A 28 -7.45 19.26 -2.79
C LEU A 28 -6.14 20.07 -2.71
N MET A 29 -6.21 21.39 -2.90
CA MET A 29 -5.04 22.27 -2.72
C MET A 29 -4.50 22.23 -1.29
N ILE A 30 -5.39 22.21 -0.29
CA ILE A 30 -5.00 22.06 1.12
C ILE A 30 -4.31 20.70 1.34
N LEU A 31 -4.88 19.62 0.79
CA LEU A 31 -4.27 18.29 0.87
C LEU A 31 -2.88 18.25 0.24
N VAL A 32 -2.71 18.86 -0.94
CA VAL A 32 -1.41 18.95 -1.61
C VAL A 32 -0.40 19.68 -0.72
N THR A 33 -0.81 20.81 -0.13
CA THR A 33 0.08 21.59 0.74
C THR A 33 0.47 20.79 1.98
N ILE A 34 -0.50 20.21 2.69
CA ILE A 34 -0.23 19.41 3.90
C ILE A 34 0.62 18.19 3.55
N GLY A 35 0.27 17.47 2.48
CA GLY A 35 1.01 16.29 2.01
C GLY A 35 2.46 16.64 1.67
N THR A 36 2.70 17.75 0.97
CA THR A 36 4.07 18.19 0.63
C THR A 36 4.88 18.57 1.87
N VAL A 37 4.28 19.28 2.82
CA VAL A 37 4.97 19.63 4.07
C VAL A 37 5.27 18.37 4.90
N SER A 38 4.34 17.44 4.97
CA SER A 38 4.50 16.18 5.74
C SER A 38 5.60 15.27 5.19
N GLN A 39 5.97 15.39 3.91
CA GLN A 39 7.06 14.59 3.32
C GLN A 39 8.39 14.81 4.04
N LYS A 40 8.59 15.98 4.62
CA LYS A 40 9.79 16.28 5.39
C LYS A 40 9.93 15.37 6.63
N ASP A 41 8.80 15.02 7.25
CA ASP A 41 8.78 14.31 8.54
C ASP A 41 8.57 12.80 8.36
N ILE A 42 7.64 12.40 7.50
CA ILE A 42 7.23 10.99 7.33
C ILE A 42 7.63 10.37 5.99
N GLY A 43 8.33 11.10 5.13
CA GLY A 43 8.75 10.63 3.81
C GLY A 43 7.67 10.77 2.73
N LEU A 44 8.09 10.56 1.47
CA LEU A 44 7.22 10.74 0.30
C LEU A 44 6.10 9.70 0.26
N TYR A 45 6.47 8.43 0.36
CA TYR A 45 5.52 7.31 0.25
C TYR A 45 4.46 7.35 1.35
N ALA A 46 4.87 7.45 2.61
CA ALA A 46 3.93 7.50 3.74
C ALA A 46 3.01 8.73 3.67
N SER A 47 3.52 9.88 3.25
CA SER A 47 2.71 11.07 3.02
C SER A 47 1.69 10.88 1.90
N GLN A 48 2.10 10.26 0.78
CA GLN A 48 1.21 9.94 -0.33
C GLN A 48 0.10 8.97 0.11
N GLN A 49 0.43 7.92 0.84
CA GLN A 49 -0.55 6.96 1.35
C GLN A 49 -1.53 7.62 2.32
N LYS A 50 -1.04 8.43 3.25
CA LYS A 50 -1.86 9.07 4.28
C LYS A 50 -2.86 10.09 3.73
N TYR A 51 -2.44 10.98 2.84
CA TYR A 51 -3.26 12.11 2.39
C TYR A 51 -3.95 11.90 1.05
N PHE A 52 -3.30 11.22 0.11
CA PHE A 52 -3.82 11.08 -1.26
C PHE A 52 -4.45 9.72 -1.53
N SER A 53 -3.84 8.63 -1.05
CA SER A 53 -4.32 7.27 -1.27
C SER A 53 -5.33 6.80 -0.21
N SER A 54 -5.61 7.61 0.80
CA SER A 54 -6.61 7.30 1.83
C SER A 54 -8.01 7.79 1.45
N TYR A 55 -9.04 7.14 2.01
CA TYR A 55 -10.40 7.67 2.00
C TYR A 55 -10.56 8.75 3.07
N PHE A 56 -10.05 8.49 4.28
CA PHE A 56 -10.03 9.42 5.39
C PHE A 56 -8.65 9.38 6.04
N PHE A 57 -8.21 10.51 6.56
CA PHE A 57 -7.07 10.59 7.45
C PHE A 57 -7.46 11.36 8.71
N THR A 58 -6.74 11.12 9.80
CA THR A 58 -7.01 11.78 11.08
C THR A 58 -5.98 12.86 11.35
N PHE A 59 -6.46 13.99 11.86
CA PHE A 59 -5.62 15.00 12.47
C PHE A 59 -6.05 15.13 13.94
N GLY A 60 -5.24 14.58 14.84
CA GLY A 60 -5.67 14.28 16.20
C GLY A 60 -6.81 13.26 16.19
N PHE A 61 -7.96 13.63 16.75
CA PHE A 61 -9.16 12.76 16.79
C PHE A 61 -10.19 13.06 15.68
N ILE A 62 -9.93 14.03 14.83
CA ILE A 62 -10.88 14.48 13.81
C ILE A 62 -10.55 13.81 12.47
N PRO A 63 -11.50 13.05 11.89
CA PRO A 63 -11.35 12.50 10.55
C PRO A 63 -11.60 13.56 9.48
N PHE A 64 -10.73 13.61 8.49
CA PHE A 64 -10.84 14.48 7.31
C PHE A 64 -10.88 13.64 6.04
N PRO A 65 -11.59 14.10 4.99
CA PRO A 65 -11.63 13.38 3.72
C PRO A 65 -10.26 13.41 3.03
N GLY A 66 -9.77 12.22 2.68
CA GLY A 66 -8.55 12.05 1.91
C GLY A 66 -8.75 12.24 0.42
N GLY A 67 -7.66 12.15 -0.34
CA GLY A 67 -7.64 12.41 -1.78
C GLY A 67 -8.61 11.55 -2.57
N ARG A 68 -8.76 10.26 -2.24
CA ARG A 68 -9.70 9.36 -2.95
C ARG A 68 -11.13 9.85 -2.89
N ILE A 69 -11.63 10.29 -1.74
CA ILE A 69 -12.99 10.83 -1.60
C ILE A 69 -13.15 12.14 -2.38
N VAL A 70 -12.17 13.02 -2.28
CA VAL A 70 -12.23 14.33 -2.95
C VAL A 70 -12.27 14.15 -4.46
N LEU A 71 -11.41 13.30 -5.02
CA LEU A 71 -11.39 13.01 -6.46
C LEU A 71 -12.66 12.31 -6.93
N ALA A 72 -13.21 11.38 -6.14
CA ALA A 72 -14.48 10.74 -6.42
C ALA A 72 -15.65 11.76 -6.43
N LEU A 73 -15.68 12.68 -5.47
CA LEU A 73 -16.67 13.76 -5.43
C LEU A 73 -16.55 14.68 -6.65
N MET A 74 -15.33 15.04 -7.06
CA MET A 74 -15.09 15.83 -8.27
C MET A 74 -15.57 15.09 -9.52
N LEU A 75 -15.31 13.80 -9.64
CA LEU A 75 -15.78 12.98 -10.76
C LEU A 75 -17.32 12.93 -10.82
N ILE A 76 -17.97 12.62 -9.69
CA ILE A 76 -19.43 12.59 -9.59
C ILE A 76 -20.02 13.96 -9.94
N ASN A 77 -19.42 15.04 -9.44
CA ASN A 77 -19.85 16.40 -9.76
C ASN A 77 -19.75 16.68 -11.27
N LEU A 78 -18.62 16.37 -11.87
CA LEU A 78 -18.34 16.63 -13.28
C LEU A 78 -19.34 15.88 -14.18
N VAL A 79 -19.55 14.60 -13.92
CA VAL A 79 -20.52 13.77 -14.63
C VAL A 79 -21.94 14.29 -14.44
N SER A 80 -22.34 14.62 -13.20
CA SER A 80 -23.68 15.16 -12.89
C SER A 80 -23.94 16.50 -13.60
N MET A 81 -22.94 17.34 -13.74
CA MET A 81 -23.03 18.60 -14.49
C MET A 81 -23.30 18.38 -15.98
N MET A 82 -22.64 17.39 -16.58
CA MET A 82 -22.83 17.08 -18.01
C MET A 82 -24.28 16.69 -18.30
N PHE A 83 -24.91 15.92 -17.44
CA PHE A 83 -26.32 15.50 -17.59
C PHE A 83 -27.29 16.65 -17.29
N LYS A 84 -27.09 17.42 -16.23
CA LYS A 84 -27.99 18.51 -15.83
C LYS A 84 -28.03 19.64 -16.85
N GLN A 85 -26.90 20.04 -17.42
CA GLN A 85 -26.81 21.16 -18.35
C GLN A 85 -27.21 20.80 -19.77
N ASN A 86 -27.62 19.55 -20.02
CA ASN A 86 -27.91 19.06 -21.33
C ASN A 86 -26.86 19.49 -22.36
N LEU A 87 -25.60 19.16 -22.05
CA LEU A 87 -24.44 19.56 -22.83
C LEU A 87 -24.37 18.86 -24.20
N TRP A 88 -25.12 17.76 -24.38
CA TRP A 88 -25.10 16.88 -25.55
C TRP A 88 -25.69 17.53 -26.84
N LYS A 89 -25.33 18.78 -27.08
CA LYS A 89 -25.69 19.53 -28.28
C LYS A 89 -24.44 19.89 -29.06
N ILE A 90 -24.49 19.74 -30.40
CA ILE A 90 -23.37 20.03 -31.31
C ILE A 90 -22.81 21.44 -31.07
N LYS A 91 -23.68 22.43 -30.77
CA LYS A 91 -23.29 23.81 -30.48
C LYS A 91 -22.41 23.95 -29.22
N LYS A 92 -22.37 22.92 -28.34
CA LYS A 92 -21.61 22.88 -27.11
C LYS A 92 -20.42 21.89 -27.14
N LEU A 93 -20.03 21.47 -28.35
CA LEU A 93 -19.00 20.43 -28.53
C LEU A 93 -17.70 20.71 -27.77
N GLY A 94 -17.21 21.96 -27.80
CA GLY A 94 -15.99 22.34 -27.06
C GLY A 94 -16.12 22.12 -25.54
N VAL A 95 -17.28 22.44 -24.97
CA VAL A 95 -17.54 22.21 -23.54
C VAL A 95 -17.62 20.72 -23.24
N ILE A 96 -18.23 19.92 -24.12
CA ILE A 96 -18.30 18.46 -23.99
C ILE A 96 -16.88 17.87 -23.95
N ILE A 97 -16.02 18.27 -24.89
CA ILE A 97 -14.66 17.75 -25.01
C ILE A 97 -13.85 18.04 -23.73
N VAL A 98 -13.92 19.28 -23.21
CA VAL A 98 -13.22 19.66 -21.99
C VAL A 98 -13.71 18.84 -20.78
N HIS A 99 -15.04 18.68 -20.61
CA HIS A 99 -15.60 17.91 -19.51
C HIS A 99 -15.27 16.42 -19.64
N LEU A 100 -15.35 15.86 -20.86
CA LEU A 100 -14.99 14.48 -21.13
C LEU A 100 -13.50 14.24 -20.84
N GLY A 101 -12.60 15.16 -21.23
CA GLY A 101 -11.19 15.10 -20.89
C GLY A 101 -10.95 15.07 -19.38
N GLY A 102 -11.66 15.93 -18.61
CA GLY A 102 -11.61 15.90 -17.15
C GLY A 102 -12.10 14.60 -16.55
N VAL A 103 -13.20 14.04 -17.07
CA VAL A 103 -13.71 12.72 -16.65
C VAL A 103 -12.67 11.64 -16.93
N MET A 104 -12.10 11.61 -18.14
CA MET A 104 -11.09 10.61 -18.52
C MET A 104 -9.83 10.71 -17.64
N LEU A 105 -9.38 11.91 -17.30
CA LEU A 105 -8.24 12.10 -16.38
C LEU A 105 -8.55 11.54 -14.99
N LEU A 106 -9.72 11.85 -14.42
CA LEU A 106 -10.09 11.37 -13.09
C LEU A 106 -10.32 9.85 -13.07
N VAL A 107 -10.94 9.30 -14.10
CA VAL A 107 -11.11 7.84 -14.25
C VAL A 107 -9.77 7.16 -14.44
N GLY A 108 -8.89 7.68 -15.30
CA GLY A 108 -7.56 7.15 -15.53
C GLY A 108 -6.72 7.16 -14.23
N ALA A 109 -6.71 8.29 -13.50
CA ALA A 109 -6.06 8.36 -12.19
C ALA A 109 -6.62 7.34 -11.19
N GLY A 110 -7.94 7.14 -11.17
CA GLY A 110 -8.58 6.12 -10.34
C GLY A 110 -8.17 4.70 -10.71
N LEU A 111 -8.11 4.38 -12.00
CA LEU A 111 -7.66 3.07 -12.50
C LEU A 111 -6.19 2.84 -12.16
N THR A 112 -5.33 3.83 -12.37
CA THR A 112 -3.92 3.76 -11.97
C THR A 112 -3.81 3.50 -10.48
N ALA A 113 -4.51 4.25 -9.63
CA ALA A 113 -4.47 4.06 -8.17
C ALA A 113 -4.98 2.69 -7.69
N MET A 114 -5.77 1.99 -8.50
CA MET A 114 -6.32 0.66 -8.15
C MET A 114 -5.51 -0.51 -8.71
N PHE A 115 -4.89 -0.33 -9.87
CA PHE A 115 -4.31 -1.43 -10.65
C PHE A 115 -2.82 -1.26 -10.99
N SER A 116 -2.20 -0.11 -10.66
CA SER A 116 -0.76 0.05 -10.90
C SER A 116 0.04 -0.76 -9.87
N SER A 117 1.12 -1.36 -10.34
CA SER A 117 2.21 -1.89 -9.55
C SER A 117 3.48 -1.22 -10.02
N GLU A 118 4.28 -0.74 -9.08
CA GLU A 118 5.52 -0.04 -9.36
C GLU A 118 6.68 -0.85 -8.80
N GLY A 119 7.73 -1.04 -9.61
CA GLY A 119 8.92 -1.73 -9.18
C GLY A 119 10.15 -1.19 -9.89
N SER A 120 11.30 -1.54 -9.40
CA SER A 120 12.60 -1.18 -9.95
C SER A 120 13.32 -2.39 -10.48
N MET A 121 13.98 -2.25 -11.63
CA MET A 121 14.84 -3.26 -12.19
C MET A 121 16.26 -2.73 -12.19
N VAL A 122 17.13 -3.32 -11.38
CA VAL A 122 18.57 -3.02 -11.36
C VAL A 122 19.28 -3.94 -12.34
N ILE A 123 19.96 -3.36 -13.33
CA ILE A 123 20.72 -4.10 -14.33
C ILE A 123 22.15 -3.60 -14.29
N GLU A 124 23.10 -4.47 -13.93
CA GLU A 124 24.52 -4.14 -13.98
C GLU A 124 25.00 -4.05 -15.45
N GLU A 125 26.02 -3.23 -15.68
CA GLU A 125 26.58 -3.06 -17.01
C GLU A 125 27.05 -4.40 -17.61
N GLY A 126 26.53 -4.75 -18.79
CA GLY A 126 26.85 -5.99 -19.48
C GLY A 126 26.04 -7.23 -19.03
N SER A 127 25.16 -7.08 -18.03
CA SER A 127 24.30 -8.17 -17.57
C SER A 127 22.84 -8.05 -18.07
N LYS A 128 22.00 -9.00 -17.69
CA LYS A 128 20.57 -9.05 -18.02
C LYS A 128 19.80 -9.37 -16.74
N SER A 129 18.65 -8.77 -16.57
CA SER A 129 17.70 -9.11 -15.52
C SER A 129 16.32 -9.35 -16.11
N ASN A 130 15.56 -10.24 -15.50
CA ASN A 130 14.13 -10.47 -15.75
C ASN A 130 13.30 -10.33 -14.46
N THR A 131 13.91 -9.82 -13.39
CA THR A 131 13.27 -9.58 -12.09
C THR A 131 13.05 -8.10 -11.90
N VAL A 132 11.93 -7.77 -11.26
CA VAL A 132 11.55 -6.41 -10.85
C VAL A 132 11.29 -6.47 -9.35
N ASP A 133 11.99 -5.64 -8.60
CA ASP A 133 11.86 -5.58 -7.15
C ASP A 133 10.90 -4.45 -6.77
N ASP A 134 9.96 -4.73 -5.87
CA ASP A 134 9.08 -3.74 -5.26
C ASP A 134 9.73 -3.25 -3.95
N TYR A 135 9.93 -1.94 -3.82
CA TYR A 135 10.57 -1.37 -2.63
C TYR A 135 9.66 -1.25 -1.41
N HIS A 136 8.36 -1.43 -1.59
CA HIS A 136 7.36 -1.19 -0.56
C HIS A 136 6.68 -2.45 -0.07
N ILE A 137 6.91 -3.58 -0.76
CA ILE A 137 6.31 -4.86 -0.43
C ILE A 137 7.41 -5.84 -0.05
N THR A 138 7.30 -6.41 1.14
CA THR A 138 8.21 -7.44 1.63
C THR A 138 7.57 -8.81 1.45
N GLU A 139 8.35 -9.78 1.00
CA GLU A 139 7.92 -11.16 0.82
C GLU A 139 8.85 -12.09 1.58
N LEU A 140 8.29 -13.16 2.13
CA LEU A 140 9.04 -14.29 2.70
C LEU A 140 9.06 -15.40 1.66
N ALA A 141 10.21 -15.67 1.10
CA ALA A 141 10.42 -16.76 0.15
C ALA A 141 11.08 -17.95 0.85
N ILE A 142 10.47 -19.13 0.70
CA ILE A 142 11.01 -20.41 1.12
C ILE A 142 11.41 -21.18 -0.12
N ILE A 143 12.69 -21.55 -0.20
CA ILE A 143 13.27 -22.16 -1.38
C ILE A 143 13.60 -23.60 -1.07
N ASN A 144 12.96 -24.53 -1.79
CA ASN A 144 13.31 -25.95 -1.75
C ASN A 144 14.30 -26.24 -2.88
N VAL A 145 15.53 -26.53 -2.51
CA VAL A 145 16.66 -26.81 -3.41
C VAL A 145 16.93 -28.31 -3.57
N SER A 146 16.00 -29.17 -3.17
CA SER A 146 16.18 -30.64 -3.20
C SER A 146 16.23 -31.20 -4.61
N ASN A 147 15.69 -30.51 -5.62
CA ASN A 147 15.72 -30.96 -7.01
C ASN A 147 16.96 -30.40 -7.74
N ALA A 148 17.73 -31.25 -8.36
CA ALA A 148 18.96 -30.84 -9.07
C ALA A 148 18.72 -29.99 -10.33
N ASN A 149 17.52 -29.96 -10.88
CA ASN A 149 17.18 -29.28 -12.13
C ASN A 149 16.44 -27.95 -11.95
N TYR A 150 15.82 -27.73 -10.81
CA TYR A 150 15.06 -26.47 -10.51
C TYR A 150 14.89 -26.25 -9.02
N ASP A 151 14.81 -25.01 -8.61
CA ASP A 151 14.44 -24.58 -7.27
C ASP A 151 12.93 -24.31 -7.21
N GLN A 152 12.30 -24.77 -6.14
CA GLN A 152 10.87 -24.54 -5.91
C GLN A 152 10.71 -23.42 -4.88
N TYR A 153 10.04 -22.34 -5.27
CA TYR A 153 9.78 -21.18 -4.43
C TYR A 153 8.35 -21.25 -3.87
N THR A 154 8.21 -21.08 -2.56
CA THR A 154 6.94 -20.80 -1.88
C THR A 154 7.03 -19.42 -1.30
N ILE A 155 6.19 -18.49 -1.78
CA ILE A 155 6.26 -17.07 -1.45
C ILE A 155 5.03 -16.64 -0.67
N PHE A 156 5.24 -15.95 0.45
CA PHE A 156 4.20 -15.34 1.27
C PHE A 156 4.38 -13.83 1.28
N GLY A 157 3.30 -13.11 0.96
CA GLY A 157 3.33 -11.65 0.93
C GLY A 157 3.11 -11.01 2.31
N GLN A 158 3.61 -9.81 2.48
CA GLN A 158 3.54 -9.00 3.71
C GLN A 158 2.15 -8.95 4.39
N PRO A 159 1.00 -8.92 3.70
CA PRO A 159 -0.31 -8.92 4.36
C PRO A 159 -0.55 -10.13 5.27
N LEU A 160 0.22 -11.20 5.12
CA LEU A 160 0.14 -12.41 5.94
C LEU A 160 1.03 -12.35 7.19
N PHE A 161 1.83 -11.30 7.39
CA PHE A 161 2.81 -11.21 8.48
C PHE A 161 2.24 -10.68 9.80
N SER A 162 0.94 -10.82 10.00
CA SER A 162 0.31 -10.49 11.29
C SER A 162 0.71 -11.50 12.37
N SER A 163 1.02 -11.01 13.56
CA SER A 163 1.38 -11.87 14.72
C SER A 163 0.28 -12.91 15.01
N GLY A 164 0.71 -14.14 15.20
CA GLY A 164 -0.17 -15.30 15.41
C GLY A 164 -0.73 -15.93 14.13
N ASN A 165 -0.42 -15.38 12.95
CA ASN A 165 -0.87 -15.97 11.70
C ASN A 165 -0.01 -17.18 11.32
N ASN A 166 -0.66 -18.24 10.82
CA ASN A 166 0.00 -19.45 10.33
C ASN A 166 0.11 -19.41 8.81
N LEU A 167 1.33 -19.52 8.31
CA LEU A 167 1.62 -19.66 6.88
C LEU A 167 1.60 -21.14 6.50
N MET A 168 0.60 -21.54 5.74
CA MET A 168 0.42 -22.91 5.26
C MET A 168 0.48 -22.94 3.75
N HIS A 169 1.16 -23.94 3.21
CA HIS A 169 1.17 -24.21 1.78
C HIS A 169 1.41 -25.71 1.55
N GLU A 170 0.79 -26.28 0.53
CA GLU A 170 0.88 -27.71 0.20
C GLU A 170 2.32 -28.21 -0.06
N ASN A 171 3.21 -27.31 -0.45
CA ASN A 171 4.63 -27.60 -0.71
C ASN A 171 5.51 -27.53 0.55
N LEU A 172 4.96 -27.23 1.72
CA LEU A 172 5.68 -27.15 2.99
C LEU A 172 5.32 -28.35 3.85
N GLU A 173 6.32 -29.05 4.34
CA GLU A 173 6.18 -30.19 5.27
C GLU A 173 6.19 -29.74 6.74
N PHE A 174 6.21 -28.42 6.99
CA PHE A 174 6.26 -27.81 8.32
C PHE A 174 5.38 -26.56 8.37
N ASP A 175 4.99 -26.20 9.59
CA ASP A 175 4.18 -25.02 9.84
C ASP A 175 5.06 -23.83 10.22
N ILE A 176 4.67 -22.64 9.75
CA ILE A 176 5.31 -21.38 10.10
C ILE A 176 4.28 -20.50 10.79
N THR A 177 4.55 -20.12 12.03
CA THR A 177 3.73 -19.17 12.77
C THR A 177 4.48 -17.84 12.88
N ILE A 178 3.91 -16.77 12.39
CA ILE A 178 4.48 -15.42 12.53
C ILE A 178 4.34 -14.98 13.97
N LEU A 179 5.44 -14.60 14.59
CA LEU A 179 5.47 -14.08 15.95
C LEU A 179 5.46 -12.55 15.96
N ASP A 180 6.24 -11.95 15.07
CA ASP A 180 6.34 -10.50 14.98
C ASP A 180 6.83 -10.08 13.58
N TYR A 181 6.43 -8.86 13.16
CA TYR A 181 6.91 -8.20 11.94
C TYR A 181 7.16 -6.74 12.23
N MET A 182 8.30 -6.25 11.82
CA MET A 182 8.79 -4.89 12.04
C MET A 182 9.07 -4.23 10.68
N ASP A 183 8.53 -3.04 10.44
CA ASP A 183 8.77 -2.28 9.19
C ASP A 183 10.21 -1.76 9.11
N ASN A 184 10.86 -1.55 10.25
CA ASN A 184 12.27 -1.15 10.35
C ASN A 184 12.87 -1.74 11.63
N ALA A 185 13.99 -2.41 11.50
CA ALA A 185 14.65 -3.07 12.62
C ALA A 185 16.17 -2.98 12.54
N THR A 186 16.82 -3.23 13.66
CA THR A 186 18.27 -3.40 13.77
C THR A 186 18.60 -4.66 14.55
N LEU A 187 19.86 -5.10 14.41
CA LEU A 187 20.43 -6.21 15.15
C LEU A 187 21.18 -5.69 16.36
N GLU A 188 20.84 -6.20 17.54
CA GLU A 188 21.60 -5.99 18.76
C GLU A 188 22.24 -7.30 19.22
N THR A 189 23.52 -7.26 19.55
CA THR A 189 24.24 -8.43 20.08
C THR A 189 23.73 -8.77 21.47
N ILE A 190 23.49 -10.06 21.71
CA ILE A 190 23.13 -10.55 23.04
C ILE A 190 24.40 -10.77 23.84
N GLU A 191 24.52 -10.10 24.98
CA GLU A 191 25.59 -10.40 25.95
C GLU A 191 25.20 -11.67 26.72
N GLY A 192 25.99 -12.74 26.57
CA GLY A 192 25.80 -13.97 27.33
C GLY A 192 25.66 -15.24 26.48
N ARG A 193 24.96 -16.24 27.03
CA ARG A 193 24.74 -17.54 26.37
C ARG A 193 23.64 -17.48 25.33
N SER A 194 23.78 -18.25 24.24
CA SER A 194 22.74 -18.48 23.25
C SER A 194 21.39 -18.84 23.91
N ARG A 195 20.34 -18.27 23.38
CA ARG A 195 18.97 -18.52 23.86
C ARG A 195 18.48 -19.91 23.46
N ILE A 196 17.97 -20.66 24.43
CA ILE A 196 17.33 -21.96 24.17
C ILE A 196 16.06 -21.75 23.36
N GLY A 197 15.89 -22.52 22.28
CA GLY A 197 14.71 -22.44 21.39
C GLY A 197 14.82 -21.42 20.26
N PHE A 198 15.80 -20.50 20.31
CA PHE A 198 16.11 -19.58 19.22
C PHE A 198 17.18 -20.17 18.31
N LYS A 199 16.98 -20.03 17.00
CA LYS A 199 17.84 -20.59 15.97
C LYS A 199 18.29 -19.55 14.96
N GLY A 200 19.30 -19.92 14.16
CA GLY A 200 19.87 -19.00 13.19
C GLY A 200 20.46 -17.75 13.84
N MET A 201 20.21 -16.58 13.23
CA MET A 201 20.75 -15.32 13.75
C MET A 201 20.21 -14.94 15.14
N LEU A 202 18.98 -15.31 15.48
CA LEU A 202 18.38 -15.02 16.78
C LEU A 202 19.01 -15.77 17.94
N SER A 203 19.89 -16.75 17.70
CA SER A 203 20.67 -17.39 18.76
C SER A 203 21.69 -16.44 19.36
N ASN A 204 22.19 -15.44 18.62
CA ASN A 204 23.24 -14.51 19.01
C ASN A 204 22.83 -13.04 18.96
N PHE A 205 21.72 -12.71 18.31
CA PHE A 205 21.23 -11.37 18.10
C PHE A 205 19.77 -11.22 18.51
N ASN A 206 19.39 -10.02 18.90
CA ASN A 206 18.02 -9.56 19.00
C ASN A 206 17.68 -8.73 17.75
N LEU A 207 16.45 -8.89 17.27
CA LEU A 207 15.82 -7.91 16.40
C LEU A 207 15.12 -6.88 17.28
N VAL A 208 15.46 -5.61 17.08
CA VAL A 208 14.89 -4.48 17.81
C VAL A 208 14.24 -3.56 16.81
N GLU A 209 12.97 -3.27 17.04
CA GLU A 209 12.19 -2.35 16.21
C GLU A 209 12.74 -0.93 16.33
N LEU A 210 12.84 -0.26 15.20
CA LEU A 210 13.19 1.15 15.07
C LEU A 210 12.03 1.93 14.50
N ASP A 211 11.98 3.22 14.79
CA ASP A 211 11.09 4.13 14.08
C ASP A 211 11.38 4.10 12.58
N ARG A 212 10.32 4.17 11.78
CA ARG A 212 10.45 4.19 10.32
C ARG A 212 11.21 5.43 9.87
N ASP A 213 12.29 5.25 9.11
CA ASP A 213 13.00 6.36 8.47
C ASP A 213 12.14 6.92 7.32
N LYS A 214 12.22 8.23 7.13
CA LYS A 214 11.57 8.94 6.02
C LYS A 214 12.10 8.57 4.64
N ASP A 215 13.33 8.07 4.59
CA ASP A 215 13.95 7.47 3.41
C ASP A 215 13.64 5.97 3.43
N ASP A 216 12.67 5.55 2.61
CA ASP A 216 12.20 4.17 2.57
C ASP A 216 13.34 3.17 2.28
N MET A 217 14.40 3.60 1.57
CA MET A 217 15.57 2.76 1.29
C MET A 217 16.40 2.41 2.53
N LYS A 218 16.23 3.13 3.63
CA LYS A 218 16.94 2.88 4.88
C LYS A 218 16.20 1.96 5.84
N ASN A 219 14.92 1.75 5.59
CA ASN A 219 14.13 0.85 6.40
C ASN A 219 14.51 -0.60 6.08
N LYS A 220 14.80 -1.35 7.11
CA LYS A 220 15.15 -2.77 7.04
C LYS A 220 14.05 -3.59 7.69
N PRO A 221 13.08 -4.08 6.91
CA PRO A 221 12.03 -4.93 7.46
C PRO A 221 12.61 -6.18 8.10
N ALA A 222 11.99 -6.62 9.19
CA ALA A 222 12.38 -7.84 9.87
C ALA A 222 11.16 -8.66 10.26
N ILE A 223 11.34 -9.98 10.33
CA ILE A 223 10.29 -10.91 10.68
C ILE A 223 10.83 -11.93 11.69
N ILE A 224 10.04 -12.22 12.71
CA ILE A 224 10.28 -13.28 13.68
C ILE A 224 9.18 -14.32 13.51
N PHE A 225 9.58 -15.57 13.33
CA PHE A 225 8.62 -16.65 13.13
C PHE A 225 9.08 -17.94 13.83
N GLN A 226 8.12 -18.77 14.19
CA GLN A 226 8.33 -20.10 14.72
C GLN A 226 8.13 -21.12 13.62
N VAL A 227 9.08 -22.02 13.48
CA VAL A 227 8.96 -23.23 12.66
C VAL A 227 8.61 -24.39 13.57
N SER A 228 7.59 -25.15 13.20
CA SER A 228 7.19 -26.39 13.88
C SER A 228 6.77 -27.43 12.84
N GLY A 229 7.19 -28.67 13.01
CA GLY A 229 6.89 -29.68 12.02
C GLY A 229 7.48 -31.05 12.32
N THR A 230 7.67 -31.84 11.27
CA THR A 230 8.07 -33.24 11.33
C THR A 230 9.53 -33.45 11.76
N PHE A 231 10.34 -32.41 11.75
CA PHE A 231 11.79 -32.50 12.03
C PHE A 231 12.13 -31.75 13.32
N SER A 232 12.25 -32.48 14.43
CA SER A 232 12.55 -31.93 15.74
C SER A 232 13.82 -31.04 15.77
N ASP A 233 14.78 -31.27 14.87
CA ASP A 233 16.04 -30.51 14.82
C ASP A 233 15.88 -29.13 14.16
N THR A 234 14.81 -28.89 13.38
CA THR A 234 14.52 -27.62 12.73
C THR A 234 13.50 -26.79 13.50
N ASP A 235 12.77 -27.37 14.42
CA ASP A 235 11.79 -26.64 15.24
C ASP A 235 12.48 -25.58 16.08
N GLY A 236 11.94 -24.36 16.06
CA GLY A 236 12.51 -23.24 16.81
C GLY A 236 12.02 -21.88 16.31
N ILE A 237 12.53 -20.84 16.94
CA ILE A 237 12.23 -19.45 16.62
C ILE A 237 13.36 -18.88 15.77
N TYR A 238 13.01 -18.38 14.62
CA TYR A 238 13.91 -17.79 13.64
C TYR A 238 13.58 -16.32 13.43
N GLY A 239 14.57 -15.57 13.00
CA GLY A 239 14.39 -14.20 12.53
C GLY A 239 15.15 -13.96 11.25
N LEU A 240 14.59 -13.10 10.43
CA LEU A 240 15.21 -12.59 9.21
C LEU A 240 15.13 -11.06 9.23
N ILE A 241 16.14 -10.42 8.71
CA ILE A 241 16.16 -8.98 8.46
C ILE A 241 16.60 -8.77 7.01
N PHE A 242 15.96 -7.83 6.34
CA PHE A 242 16.35 -7.42 5.00
C PHE A 242 17.71 -6.69 5.08
N GLY A 243 18.65 -7.07 4.26
CA GLY A 243 19.99 -6.48 4.28
C GLY A 243 20.72 -6.56 2.98
#